data_447cd6b1ef26fceed8bb8ba2abe9f63b
#
_entry.id   447cd6b1ef26fceed8bb8ba2abe9f63b
#
_cell.length_a   1.000
_cell.length_b   1.000
_cell.length_c   1.000
_cell.angle_alpha   90.00
_cell.angle_beta   90.00
_cell.angle_gamma   90.00
#
_symmetry.space_group_name_H-M   'P 1'
#
loop_
_entity.id
_entity.type
_entity.pdbx_description
1 polymer ?
#
loop_
_entity_poly.entity_id
_entity_poly.type
_entity_poly.pdbx_seq_one_letter_code
_entity_poly.pdbx_strand_id
1 'polypeptide(L)'
;RLFKVKAYAEDALSAEKRNEFQDMIEGEVLARPLFQQIDQDFGINVFQTNEDELPESDEEMELFMNMKYKPAIEIAQETAIDTLMSENHYNDIRSRVDYDLTTIGIGITKHEFLQGSGVKLDYVDPANVVYSYTDDPYFKDCFYWGEIKTVPMTELIKIDPDLTNEDLNQIAKYSQSWYNYFNNAQFYENSMFYRDTATLMYFNYKTTHSFVYKRKKLADGSYKTVEKDDQFNPPQEMMEEGKFEKITKRIDVWYEGVMVMGTNIVLKWELAENMVRPKSSNQFAMPNYVASAPRMYKGGLESLVRRMIPFADLIQMTHLKIQQVVSRVVPDGVFIDADGLNEVDLGTGNAYNPEDALRLYFQTGSVVGRSYTQDGEFNNARVPITQLTSNSGASKMQMLIANYNHYLDMIRQVTGLNEARDGSTPDPNSLVGVQKLAALNSNTATRHIIQGSLYITRTIAECLSIRTSDILEYADFKDEFAMQIGKYNLKILEDIKDLYLYDFGIFIEMAPDEEQKAMLEQNIQMALAQKDISLEDAIDI
;
A
#
# COMPACT_ATOMS: atom_id res chain seq x y z
N ARG A 1 -15.69 -4.21 -2.54
CA ARG A 1 -14.55 -4.13 -1.61
C ARG A 1 -13.60 -5.29 -1.88
N LEU A 2 -12.30 -5.03 -2.02
CA LEU A 2 -11.28 -6.05 -2.25
C LEU A 2 -10.91 -6.84 -0.97
N PHE A 3 -11.32 -6.36 0.19
CA PHE A 3 -11.07 -6.98 1.48
C PHE A 3 -12.18 -6.64 2.49
N LYS A 4 -12.34 -7.49 3.49
CA LYS A 4 -13.23 -7.30 4.64
C LYS A 4 -12.41 -7.45 5.91
N VAL A 5 -12.59 -6.54 6.85
CA VAL A 5 -11.95 -6.63 8.17
C VAL A 5 -12.82 -7.52 9.05
N LYS A 6 -12.19 -8.48 9.74
CA LYS A 6 -12.81 -9.36 10.71
C LYS A 6 -12.15 -9.13 12.07
N ALA A 7 -12.97 -9.00 13.10
CA ALA A 7 -12.53 -8.87 14.48
C ALA A 7 -12.93 -10.11 15.28
N TYR A 8 -12.02 -10.58 16.12
CA TYR A 8 -12.25 -11.71 17.02
C TYR A 8 -11.95 -11.26 18.45
N ALA A 9 -12.89 -11.49 19.35
CA ALA A 9 -12.73 -11.22 20.76
C ALA A 9 -11.78 -12.23 21.42
N GLU A 10 -11.19 -11.86 22.55
CA GLU A 10 -10.36 -12.76 23.36
C GLU A 10 -11.14 -13.99 23.83
N ASP A 11 -10.51 -15.17 23.82
CA ASP A 11 -11.16 -16.46 24.10
C ASP A 11 -11.97 -16.49 25.41
N ALA A 12 -11.52 -15.77 26.44
CA ALA A 12 -12.22 -15.73 27.72
C ALA A 12 -13.64 -15.12 27.64
N LEU A 13 -13.79 -14.03 26.85
CA LEU A 13 -15.09 -13.36 26.63
C LEU A 13 -15.96 -14.12 25.62
N SER A 14 -15.30 -14.68 24.60
CA SER A 14 -15.96 -15.43 23.53
C SER A 14 -16.50 -16.76 24.05
N ALA A 15 -15.73 -17.49 24.88
CA ALA A 15 -16.11 -18.81 25.37
C ALA A 15 -17.33 -18.79 26.30
N GLU A 16 -17.42 -17.81 27.21
CA GLU A 16 -18.55 -17.70 28.13
C GLU A 16 -19.86 -17.44 27.39
N LYS A 17 -19.84 -16.47 26.47
CA LYS A 17 -21.02 -16.14 25.64
C LYS A 17 -21.36 -17.23 24.62
N ARG A 18 -20.36 -17.93 24.10
CA ARG A 18 -20.58 -19.08 23.22
C ARG A 18 -21.30 -20.21 23.97
N ASN A 19 -20.89 -20.52 25.19
CA ASN A 19 -21.53 -21.53 26.00
C ASN A 19 -22.95 -21.11 26.36
N GLU A 20 -23.19 -19.85 26.76
CA GLU A 20 -24.54 -19.33 27.04
C GLU A 20 -25.45 -19.44 25.82
N PHE A 21 -24.96 -19.13 24.62
CA PHE A 21 -25.72 -19.26 23.39
C PHE A 21 -25.99 -20.73 23.03
N GLN A 22 -24.98 -21.59 23.18
CA GLN A 22 -25.14 -23.03 22.97
C GLN A 22 -26.17 -23.61 23.94
N ASP A 23 -26.12 -23.26 25.23
CA ASP A 23 -27.10 -23.69 26.25
C ASP A 23 -28.52 -23.21 25.89
N MET A 24 -28.65 -22.00 25.31
CA MET A 24 -29.92 -21.47 24.86
C MET A 24 -30.49 -22.28 23.69
N ILE A 25 -29.69 -22.56 22.66
CA ILE A 25 -30.11 -23.36 21.50
C ILE A 25 -30.42 -24.81 21.91
N GLU A 26 -29.61 -25.43 22.77
CA GLU A 26 -29.91 -26.75 23.33
C GLU A 26 -31.22 -26.73 24.09
N GLY A 27 -31.52 -25.66 24.84
CA GLY A 27 -32.78 -25.44 25.51
C GLY A 27 -33.96 -25.36 24.53
N GLU A 28 -33.82 -24.65 23.41
CA GLU A 28 -34.85 -24.58 22.35
C GLU A 28 -35.06 -25.94 21.67
N VAL A 29 -33.99 -26.68 21.37
CA VAL A 29 -34.06 -28.02 20.78
C VAL A 29 -34.79 -28.99 21.70
N LEU A 30 -34.49 -28.97 23.01
CA LEU A 30 -35.16 -29.81 24.00
C LEU A 30 -36.63 -29.41 24.20
N ALA A 31 -36.99 -28.14 24.11
CA ALA A 31 -38.34 -27.62 24.26
C ALA A 31 -39.15 -27.66 22.94
N ARG A 32 -38.57 -28.05 21.82
CA ARG A 32 -39.19 -28.08 20.48
C ARG A 32 -40.60 -28.75 20.49
N PRO A 33 -40.81 -29.96 21.07
CA PRO A 33 -42.13 -30.57 21.07
C PRO A 33 -43.17 -29.78 21.88
N LEU A 34 -42.75 -29.08 22.92
CA LEU A 34 -43.64 -28.23 23.73
C LEU A 34 -43.99 -26.93 22.97
N PHE A 35 -43.03 -26.32 22.32
CA PHE A 35 -43.23 -25.07 21.55
C PHE A 35 -44.13 -25.32 20.34
N GLN A 36 -43.99 -26.45 19.66
CA GLN A 36 -44.86 -26.87 18.56
C GLN A 36 -46.33 -27.08 19.05
N GLN A 37 -46.54 -27.63 20.24
CA GLN A 37 -47.88 -27.74 20.83
C GLN A 37 -48.50 -26.37 21.13
N ILE A 38 -47.70 -25.42 21.64
CA ILE A 38 -48.15 -24.07 21.93
C ILE A 38 -48.51 -23.33 20.64
N ASP A 39 -47.75 -23.50 19.58
CA ASP A 39 -48.05 -22.89 18.29
C ASP A 39 -49.34 -23.46 17.68
N GLN A 40 -49.52 -24.78 17.74
CA GLN A 40 -50.76 -25.45 17.28
C GLN A 40 -52.00 -25.06 18.08
N ASP A 41 -51.88 -24.91 19.41
CA ASP A 41 -53.00 -24.63 20.28
C ASP A 41 -53.38 -23.14 20.36
N PHE A 42 -52.38 -22.26 20.26
CA PHE A 42 -52.53 -20.81 20.48
C PHE A 42 -52.14 -19.95 19.30
N GLY A 43 -51.46 -20.47 18.26
CA GLY A 43 -50.98 -19.73 17.12
C GLY A 43 -49.89 -18.70 17.46
N ILE A 44 -49.12 -18.97 18.52
CA ILE A 44 -48.06 -18.10 19.03
C ILE A 44 -46.73 -18.80 18.79
N ASN A 45 -45.92 -18.25 17.89
CA ASN A 45 -44.53 -18.72 17.71
C ASN A 45 -43.69 -18.28 18.91
N VAL A 46 -43.18 -19.25 19.67
CA VAL A 46 -42.38 -19.04 20.89
C VAL A 46 -40.87 -19.21 20.59
N PHE A 47 -40.51 -19.77 19.44
CA PHE A 47 -39.10 -19.92 19.06
C PHE A 47 -38.43 -18.57 18.87
N GLN A 48 -37.28 -18.41 19.45
CA GLN A 48 -36.39 -17.24 19.16
C GLN A 48 -35.62 -17.42 17.87
N THR A 49 -35.31 -18.67 17.52
CA THR A 49 -34.68 -19.08 16.29
C THR A 49 -35.70 -19.75 15.36
N ASN A 50 -35.55 -19.66 14.04
CA ASN A 50 -36.45 -20.35 13.11
C ASN A 50 -36.38 -21.85 13.34
N GLU A 51 -37.57 -22.49 13.46
CA GLU A 51 -37.67 -23.91 13.78
C GLU A 51 -36.92 -24.82 12.80
N ASP A 52 -36.91 -24.44 11.50
CA ASP A 52 -36.27 -25.20 10.43
C ASP A 52 -34.72 -25.08 10.44
N GLU A 53 -34.20 -24.15 11.24
CA GLU A 53 -32.75 -23.89 11.35
C GLU A 53 -32.15 -24.50 12.63
N LEU A 54 -32.97 -25.04 13.52
CA LEU A 54 -32.49 -25.65 14.77
C LEU A 54 -31.80 -26.98 14.50
N PRO A 55 -30.55 -27.17 15.00
CA PRO A 55 -29.81 -28.40 14.81
C PRO A 55 -30.50 -29.61 15.43
N GLU A 56 -30.43 -30.77 14.76
CA GLU A 56 -31.02 -32.02 15.22
C GLU A 56 -29.99 -32.97 15.85
N SER A 57 -28.70 -32.72 15.65
CA SER A 57 -27.61 -33.55 16.18
C SER A 57 -26.46 -32.70 16.75
N ASP A 58 -25.62 -33.32 17.60
CA ASP A 58 -24.43 -32.65 18.17
C ASP A 58 -23.46 -32.18 17.10
N GLU A 59 -23.34 -32.90 15.96
CA GLU A 59 -22.49 -32.53 14.84
C GLU A 59 -23.07 -31.32 14.10
N GLU A 60 -24.40 -31.26 13.94
CA GLU A 60 -25.08 -30.08 13.37
C GLU A 60 -25.04 -28.90 14.32
N MET A 61 -25.07 -29.10 15.63
CA MET A 61 -24.89 -28.06 16.63
C MET A 61 -23.51 -27.41 16.51
N GLU A 62 -22.44 -28.21 16.35
CA GLU A 62 -21.10 -27.68 16.16
C GLU A 62 -20.99 -26.90 14.84
N LEU A 63 -21.62 -27.38 13.79
CA LEU A 63 -21.66 -26.71 12.49
C LEU A 63 -22.46 -25.39 12.58
N PHE A 64 -23.63 -25.42 13.20
CA PHE A 64 -24.48 -24.25 13.44
C PHE A 64 -23.74 -23.17 14.24
N MET A 65 -23.05 -23.58 15.33
CA MET A 65 -22.25 -22.67 16.14
C MET A 65 -21.09 -22.06 15.36
N ASN A 66 -20.48 -22.81 14.44
CA ASN A 66 -19.39 -22.30 13.63
C ASN A 66 -19.84 -21.38 12.48
N MET A 67 -21.04 -21.58 11.94
CA MET A 67 -21.57 -20.81 10.80
C MET A 67 -22.40 -19.60 11.22
N LYS A 68 -23.29 -19.75 12.23
CA LYS A 68 -24.25 -18.71 12.61
C LYS A 68 -23.89 -17.92 13.86
N TYR A 69 -23.08 -18.53 14.75
CA TYR A 69 -22.68 -17.82 15.95
C TYR A 69 -21.53 -16.88 15.68
N LYS A 70 -21.79 -15.60 15.84
CA LYS A 70 -20.76 -14.58 15.96
C LYS A 70 -21.10 -13.65 17.12
N PRO A 71 -20.20 -13.46 18.11
CA PRO A 71 -20.47 -12.58 19.23
C PRO A 71 -20.87 -11.18 18.76
N ALA A 72 -21.95 -10.64 19.33
CA ALA A 72 -22.43 -9.30 18.97
C ALA A 72 -21.34 -8.21 19.13
N ILE A 73 -20.41 -8.40 20.06
CA ILE A 73 -19.28 -7.51 20.27
C ILE A 73 -18.33 -7.51 19.07
N GLU A 74 -18.07 -8.65 18.44
CA GLU A 74 -17.20 -8.74 17.26
C GLU A 74 -17.85 -8.04 16.08
N ILE A 75 -19.16 -8.21 15.89
CA ILE A 75 -19.93 -7.53 14.84
C ILE A 75 -19.92 -6.01 15.09
N ALA A 76 -20.12 -5.58 16.32
CA ALA A 76 -20.10 -4.16 16.68
C ALA A 76 -18.72 -3.54 16.43
N GLN A 77 -17.66 -4.25 16.78
CA GLN A 77 -16.28 -3.80 16.54
C GLN A 77 -15.92 -3.76 15.05
N GLU A 78 -16.33 -4.76 14.27
CA GLU A 78 -16.16 -4.75 12.82
C GLU A 78 -16.89 -3.59 12.17
N THR A 79 -18.12 -3.33 12.58
CA THR A 79 -18.92 -2.22 12.08
C THR A 79 -18.27 -0.88 12.43
N ALA A 80 -17.74 -0.74 13.64
CA ALA A 80 -17.03 0.46 14.07
C ALA A 80 -15.76 0.70 13.23
N ILE A 81 -14.93 -0.32 13.04
CA ILE A 81 -13.70 -0.22 12.21
C ILE A 81 -14.07 0.12 10.76
N ASP A 82 -15.06 -0.55 10.18
CA ASP A 82 -15.51 -0.32 8.80
C ASP A 82 -16.04 1.11 8.61
N THR A 83 -16.76 1.63 9.60
CA THR A 83 -17.26 3.00 9.60
C THR A 83 -16.12 4.00 9.63
N LEU A 84 -15.17 3.85 10.56
CA LEU A 84 -14.00 4.73 10.66
C LEU A 84 -13.12 4.68 9.39
N MET A 85 -12.94 3.51 8.79
CA MET A 85 -12.23 3.39 7.51
C MET A 85 -12.97 4.08 6.37
N SER A 86 -14.29 3.98 6.35
CA SER A 86 -15.13 4.58 5.30
C SER A 86 -15.16 6.11 5.40
N GLU A 87 -15.28 6.67 6.60
CA GLU A 87 -15.22 8.11 6.86
C GLU A 87 -13.90 8.73 6.41
N ASN A 88 -12.80 8.03 6.66
CA ASN A 88 -11.47 8.48 6.28
C ASN A 88 -11.09 8.14 4.83
N HIS A 89 -12.02 7.64 4.02
CA HIS A 89 -11.74 7.25 2.62
C HIS A 89 -10.51 6.34 2.50
N TYR A 90 -10.38 5.37 3.40
CA TYR A 90 -9.18 4.52 3.49
C TYR A 90 -8.84 3.79 2.18
N ASN A 91 -9.83 3.50 1.32
CA ASN A 91 -9.57 2.88 0.01
C ASN A 91 -8.71 3.77 -0.90
N ASP A 92 -8.90 5.10 -0.84
CA ASP A 92 -8.11 6.05 -1.63
C ASP A 92 -6.69 6.17 -1.07
N ILE A 93 -6.57 6.21 0.26
CA ILE A 93 -5.27 6.18 0.96
C ILE A 93 -4.51 4.90 0.58
N ARG A 94 -5.16 3.75 0.66
CA ARG A 94 -4.59 2.46 0.30
C ARG A 94 -4.11 2.41 -1.15
N SER A 95 -4.88 2.93 -2.09
CA SER A 95 -4.49 2.96 -3.51
C SER A 95 -3.19 3.73 -3.72
N ARG A 96 -2.98 4.84 -2.99
CA ARG A 96 -1.73 5.60 -3.00
C ARG A 96 -0.58 4.82 -2.37
N VAL A 97 -0.83 4.19 -1.23
CA VAL A 97 0.16 3.32 -0.55
C VAL A 97 0.58 2.15 -1.43
N ASP A 98 -0.34 1.51 -2.15
CA ASP A 98 -0.04 0.40 -3.06
C ASP A 98 0.83 0.88 -4.24
N TYR A 99 0.58 2.09 -4.74
CA TYR A 99 1.42 2.73 -5.74
C TYR A 99 2.84 2.97 -5.22
N ASP A 100 2.99 3.51 -4.00
CA ASP A 100 4.30 3.78 -3.40
C ASP A 100 5.07 2.50 -3.07
N LEU A 101 4.40 1.47 -2.56
CA LEU A 101 4.99 0.15 -2.35
C LEU A 101 5.58 -0.44 -3.65
N THR A 102 4.94 -0.16 -4.78
CA THR A 102 5.39 -0.64 -6.09
C THR A 102 6.53 0.22 -6.65
N THR A 103 6.41 1.55 -6.55
CA THR A 103 7.34 2.51 -7.19
C THR A 103 8.55 2.83 -6.34
N ILE A 104 8.36 3.10 -5.06
CA ILE A 104 9.40 3.51 -4.11
C ILE A 104 9.87 2.33 -3.27
N GLY A 105 8.95 1.39 -2.96
CA GLY A 105 9.22 0.22 -2.13
C GLY A 105 8.89 0.39 -0.65
N ILE A 106 8.25 1.50 -0.28
CA ILE A 106 7.77 1.78 1.07
C ILE A 106 6.39 2.43 0.98
N GLY A 107 5.47 2.01 1.84
CA GLY A 107 4.18 2.65 2.03
C GLY A 107 4.03 3.11 3.47
N ILE A 108 3.49 4.31 3.69
CA ILE A 108 3.35 4.91 5.01
C ILE A 108 1.96 5.53 5.15
N THR A 109 1.35 5.30 6.31
CA THR A 109 0.09 5.91 6.72
C THR A 109 0.21 6.43 8.15
N LYS A 110 -0.60 7.39 8.52
CA LYS A 110 -0.65 7.96 9.85
C LYS A 110 -2.08 7.91 10.40
N HIS A 111 -2.21 7.62 11.68
CA HIS A 111 -3.49 7.70 12.38
C HIS A 111 -3.37 8.60 13.61
N GLU A 112 -4.35 9.43 13.80
CA GLU A 112 -4.44 10.36 14.93
C GLU A 112 -5.85 10.32 15.51
N PHE A 113 -5.97 10.57 16.82
CA PHE A 113 -7.25 10.82 17.48
C PHE A 113 -7.32 12.29 17.87
N LEU A 114 -8.33 12.97 17.41
CA LEU A 114 -8.61 14.37 17.74
C LEU A 114 -9.94 14.42 18.48
N GLN A 115 -9.92 14.93 19.70
CA GLN A 115 -11.08 14.94 20.60
C GLN A 115 -12.33 15.59 19.98
N GLY A 116 -12.14 16.62 19.14
CA GLY A 116 -13.23 17.35 18.49
C GLY A 116 -13.61 16.85 17.09
N SER A 117 -12.80 16.01 16.44
CA SER A 117 -13.04 15.57 15.04
C SER A 117 -12.89 14.08 14.82
N GLY A 118 -12.57 13.31 15.84
CA GLY A 118 -12.52 11.86 15.74
C GLY A 118 -11.19 11.27 15.35
N VAL A 119 -11.23 10.07 14.83
CA VAL A 119 -10.07 9.37 14.33
C VAL A 119 -9.80 9.79 12.89
N LYS A 120 -8.62 10.31 12.65
CA LYS A 120 -8.15 10.73 11.34
C LYS A 120 -7.11 9.75 10.82
N LEU A 121 -7.29 9.31 9.58
CA LEU A 121 -6.32 8.53 8.83
C LEU A 121 -5.79 9.38 7.68
N ASP A 122 -4.47 9.53 7.62
CA ASP A 122 -3.80 10.30 6.58
C ASP A 122 -2.82 9.42 5.80
N TYR A 123 -2.75 9.68 4.50
CA TYR A 123 -1.64 9.22 3.68
C TYR A 123 -0.40 10.07 3.97
N VAL A 124 0.74 9.43 4.07
CA VAL A 124 2.03 10.12 4.30
C VAL A 124 2.95 9.87 3.11
N ASP A 125 3.38 10.96 2.47
CA ASP A 125 4.31 10.88 1.34
C ASP A 125 5.70 10.44 1.80
N PRO A 126 6.21 9.29 1.34
CA PRO A 126 7.53 8.78 1.75
C PRO A 126 8.68 9.74 1.46
N ALA A 127 8.54 10.65 0.48
CA ALA A 127 9.56 11.65 0.16
C ALA A 127 9.75 12.68 1.28
N ASN A 128 8.73 12.88 2.11
CA ASN A 128 8.71 13.88 3.18
C ASN A 128 8.89 13.26 4.57
N VAL A 129 9.28 11.99 4.65
CA VAL A 129 9.43 11.29 5.93
C VAL A 129 10.89 11.05 6.28
N VAL A 130 11.19 11.27 7.54
CA VAL A 130 12.47 10.93 8.16
C VAL A 130 12.21 9.92 9.27
N TYR A 131 12.96 8.85 9.31
CA TYR A 131 12.83 7.80 10.34
C TYR A 131 14.20 7.34 10.82
N SER A 132 14.24 6.72 12.00
CA SER A 132 15.47 6.13 12.53
C SER A 132 15.93 4.95 11.68
N TYR A 133 17.25 4.69 11.68
CA TYR A 133 17.77 3.50 11.01
C TYR A 133 17.07 2.26 11.55
N THR A 134 16.62 1.41 10.63
CA THR A 134 15.98 0.13 10.91
C THR A 134 16.35 -0.90 9.85
N ASP A 135 16.43 -2.15 10.24
CA ASP A 135 16.53 -3.31 9.35
C ASP A 135 15.20 -4.09 9.30
N ASP A 136 14.21 -3.71 10.14
CA ASP A 136 12.90 -4.35 10.17
C ASP A 136 12.01 -3.82 9.04
N PRO A 137 11.52 -4.67 8.13
CA PRO A 137 10.58 -4.29 7.06
C PRO A 137 9.27 -3.65 7.56
N TYR A 138 8.95 -3.82 8.83
CA TYR A 138 7.73 -3.33 9.48
C TYR A 138 7.96 -2.15 10.42
N PHE A 139 9.18 -1.65 10.51
CA PHE A 139 9.57 -0.46 11.28
C PHE A 139 9.21 -0.50 12.78
N LYS A 140 9.14 -1.68 13.38
CA LYS A 140 8.76 -1.85 14.80
C LYS A 140 9.83 -1.36 15.78
N ASP A 141 11.08 -1.35 15.36
CA ASP A 141 12.25 -0.91 16.12
C ASP A 141 12.55 0.58 15.97
N CYS A 142 11.79 1.31 15.13
CA CYS A 142 11.96 2.74 14.97
C CYS A 142 11.69 3.49 16.26
N PHE A 143 12.63 4.39 16.62
CA PHE A 143 12.52 5.21 17.81
C PHE A 143 12.26 6.69 17.52
N TYR A 144 12.34 7.14 16.27
CA TYR A 144 11.81 8.43 15.83
C TYR A 144 11.21 8.37 14.45
N TRP A 145 10.21 9.21 14.26
CA TRP A 145 9.57 9.52 13.00
C TRP A 145 9.49 11.02 12.83
N GLY A 146 9.72 11.52 11.64
CA GLY A 146 9.57 12.93 11.30
C GLY A 146 8.85 13.06 9.96
N GLU A 147 7.92 14.01 9.88
CA GLU A 147 7.19 14.36 8.67
C GLU A 147 7.42 15.83 8.35
N ILE A 148 7.89 16.11 7.15
CA ILE A 148 8.16 17.47 6.69
C ILE A 148 6.93 17.97 5.94
N LYS A 149 6.33 19.06 6.42
CA LYS A 149 5.18 19.72 5.80
C LYS A 149 5.44 21.19 5.58
N THR A 150 4.98 21.70 4.44
CA THR A 150 4.95 23.13 4.18
C THR A 150 3.58 23.66 4.53
N VAL A 151 3.52 24.58 5.49
CA VAL A 151 2.29 25.17 6.01
C VAL A 151 2.30 26.69 5.84
N PRO A 152 1.14 27.34 5.70
CA PRO A 152 1.06 28.79 5.71
C PRO A 152 1.47 29.38 7.06
N MET A 153 2.06 30.57 7.06
CA MET A 153 2.52 31.26 8.28
C MET A 153 1.40 31.45 9.31
N THR A 154 0.15 31.52 8.86
CA THR A 154 -1.02 31.64 9.74
C THR A 154 -1.26 30.41 10.62
N GLU A 155 -0.80 29.23 10.19
CA GLU A 155 -0.91 28.02 11.01
C GLU A 155 0.11 27.97 12.13
N LEU A 156 1.27 28.62 11.98
CA LEU A 156 2.27 28.70 13.05
C LEU A 156 1.70 29.32 14.31
N ILE A 157 0.94 30.41 14.15
CA ILE A 157 0.32 31.13 15.26
C ILE A 157 -0.75 30.27 15.96
N LYS A 158 -1.36 29.34 15.24
CA LYS A 158 -2.31 28.40 15.85
C LYS A 158 -1.61 27.31 16.66
N ILE A 159 -0.43 26.87 16.19
CA ILE A 159 0.37 25.83 16.88
C ILE A 159 1.02 26.41 18.14
N ASP A 160 1.58 27.61 18.04
CA ASP A 160 2.22 28.30 19.14
C ASP A 160 1.78 29.78 19.17
N PRO A 161 0.81 30.12 20.04
CA PRO A 161 0.31 31.50 20.18
C PRO A 161 1.33 32.48 20.77
N ASP A 162 2.38 31.97 21.41
CA ASP A 162 3.38 32.80 22.11
C ASP A 162 4.52 33.26 21.18
N LEU A 163 4.46 32.94 19.89
CA LEU A 163 5.44 33.38 18.89
C LEU A 163 5.54 34.90 18.80
N THR A 164 6.75 35.40 18.88
CA THR A 164 7.01 36.84 18.75
C THR A 164 7.08 37.26 17.27
N ASN A 165 6.85 38.53 16.98
CA ASN A 165 7.04 39.07 15.62
C ASN A 165 8.48 38.96 15.13
N GLU A 166 9.47 38.89 16.02
CA GLU A 166 10.87 38.67 15.65
C GLU A 166 11.10 37.25 15.17
N ASP A 167 10.50 36.26 15.84
CA ASP A 167 10.55 34.84 15.42
C ASP A 167 9.88 34.64 14.09
N LEU A 168 8.70 35.22 13.87
CA LEU A 168 8.00 35.16 12.57
C LEU A 168 8.83 35.77 11.44
N ASN A 169 9.50 36.90 11.68
CA ASN A 169 10.40 37.52 10.70
C ASN A 169 11.65 36.65 10.43
N GLN A 170 12.17 35.98 11.46
CA GLN A 170 13.28 35.05 11.31
C GLN A 170 12.84 33.85 10.46
N ILE A 171 11.70 33.24 10.75
CA ILE A 171 11.13 32.13 10.00
C ILE A 171 10.90 32.52 8.54
N ALA A 172 10.32 33.70 8.28
CA ALA A 172 10.07 34.17 6.92
C ALA A 172 11.36 34.34 6.09
N LYS A 173 12.46 34.75 6.71
CA LYS A 173 13.78 34.84 6.03
C LYS A 173 14.32 33.47 5.64
N TYR A 174 14.16 32.46 6.47
CA TYR A 174 14.66 31.12 6.21
C TYR A 174 13.80 30.33 5.25
N SER A 175 12.50 30.53 5.26
CA SER A 175 11.52 29.88 4.38
C SER A 175 11.90 30.02 2.90
N GLN A 176 12.30 31.20 2.48
CA GLN A 176 12.74 31.44 1.09
C GLN A 176 14.08 30.79 0.74
N SER A 177 15.01 30.71 1.71
CA SER A 177 16.33 30.14 1.49
C SER A 177 16.31 28.62 1.39
N TRP A 178 15.51 27.96 2.21
CA TRP A 178 15.37 26.50 2.25
C TRP A 178 14.73 25.93 1.00
N TYR A 179 13.68 26.57 0.50
CA TYR A 179 13.02 26.18 -0.74
C TYR A 179 13.96 26.22 -1.93
N ASN A 180 14.80 27.25 -2.04
CA ASN A 180 15.79 27.39 -3.12
C ASN A 180 16.91 26.34 -3.06
N TYR A 181 17.19 25.78 -1.89
CA TYR A 181 18.23 24.76 -1.70
C TYR A 181 17.75 23.36 -2.11
N PHE A 182 16.49 23.00 -1.82
CA PHE A 182 15.96 21.67 -2.10
C PHE A 182 15.33 21.52 -3.49
N ASN A 183 14.71 22.56 -4.01
CA ASN A 183 14.13 22.56 -5.35
C ASN A 183 15.09 23.20 -6.35
N ASN A 184 16.05 22.41 -6.80
CA ASN A 184 16.94 22.80 -7.89
C ASN A 184 16.17 23.45 -9.05
N ALA A 185 16.16 24.77 -9.09
CA ALA A 185 16.08 25.70 -10.22
C ALA A 185 15.10 25.46 -11.40
N GLN A 186 14.41 24.35 -11.53
CA GLN A 186 13.63 24.05 -12.75
C GLN A 186 12.11 24.37 -12.67
N PHE A 187 11.60 24.78 -11.51
CA PHE A 187 10.18 25.13 -11.35
C PHE A 187 10.00 26.58 -10.89
N TYR A 188 10.56 27.51 -11.63
CA TYR A 188 10.52 28.94 -11.33
C TYR A 188 9.11 29.58 -11.35
N GLU A 189 8.13 28.94 -11.93
CA GLU A 189 6.79 29.53 -12.08
C GLU A 189 5.95 29.52 -10.80
N ASN A 190 6.28 28.71 -9.81
CA ASN A 190 5.49 28.55 -8.56
C ASN A 190 6.07 29.28 -7.34
N SER A 191 7.09 30.11 -7.48
CA SER A 191 7.72 30.81 -6.35
C SER A 191 6.78 31.76 -5.60
N MET A 192 5.66 32.19 -6.20
CA MET A 192 4.66 33.04 -5.55
C MET A 192 3.85 32.30 -4.49
N PHE A 193 3.62 30.99 -4.63
CA PHE A 193 2.82 30.20 -3.69
C PHE A 193 3.51 29.95 -2.35
N TYR A 194 4.84 30.11 -2.27
CA TYR A 194 5.62 29.80 -1.08
C TYR A 194 6.09 31.02 -0.29
N ARG A 195 5.67 32.22 -0.67
CA ARG A 195 6.11 33.47 -0.02
C ARG A 195 5.72 33.57 1.45
N ASP A 196 4.55 33.01 1.78
CA ASP A 196 3.98 33.12 3.12
C ASP A 196 3.82 31.73 3.78
N THR A 197 4.76 30.80 3.47
CA THR A 197 4.76 29.46 4.01
C THR A 197 6.02 29.19 4.81
N ALA A 198 5.92 28.31 5.79
CA ALA A 198 7.05 27.77 6.53
C ALA A 198 7.12 26.24 6.37
N THR A 199 8.34 25.71 6.34
CA THR A 199 8.56 24.27 6.33
C THR A 199 8.73 23.80 7.76
N LEU A 200 7.83 22.94 8.20
CA LEU A 200 7.82 22.37 9.54
C LEU A 200 8.22 20.90 9.48
N MET A 201 8.89 20.45 10.51
CA MET A 201 9.10 19.03 10.78
C MET A 201 8.27 18.66 12.01
N TYR A 202 7.23 17.86 11.78
CA TYR A 202 6.49 17.17 12.83
C TYR A 202 7.27 15.92 13.19
N PHE A 203 7.65 15.76 14.43
CA PHE A 203 8.45 14.60 14.83
C PHE A 203 7.92 13.95 16.08
N ASN A 204 8.04 12.64 16.12
CA ASN A 204 7.71 11.80 17.24
C ASN A 204 8.98 11.05 17.65
N TYR A 205 9.27 11.06 18.94
CA TYR A 205 10.45 10.43 19.50
C TYR A 205 10.07 9.51 20.66
N LYS A 206 10.53 8.25 20.57
CA LYS A 206 10.28 7.22 21.57
C LYS A 206 11.31 7.28 22.68
N THR A 207 10.88 7.29 23.93
CA THR A 207 11.73 7.17 25.09
C THR A 207 11.09 6.27 26.15
N THR A 208 11.82 5.98 27.21
CA THR A 208 11.32 5.15 28.31
C THR A 208 11.07 6.03 29.51
N HIS A 209 9.84 6.04 30.00
CA HIS A 209 9.48 6.66 31.26
C HIS A 209 9.45 5.62 32.39
N SER A 210 10.02 5.95 33.53
CA SER A 210 10.10 5.05 34.68
C SER A 210 9.13 5.50 35.76
N PHE A 211 8.07 4.76 35.97
CA PHE A 211 7.17 4.99 37.10
C PHE A 211 7.69 4.26 38.32
N VAL A 212 7.87 4.99 39.41
CA VAL A 212 8.35 4.47 40.68
C VAL A 212 7.18 4.36 41.65
N TYR A 213 6.90 3.17 42.11
CA TYR A 213 5.84 2.89 43.07
C TYR A 213 6.47 2.46 44.40
N LYS A 214 5.98 3.07 45.48
CA LYS A 214 6.22 2.60 46.83
C LYS A 214 5.11 1.66 47.23
N ARG A 215 5.45 0.38 47.43
CA ARG A 215 4.52 -0.62 47.97
C ARG A 215 4.80 -0.76 49.47
N LYS A 216 3.80 -0.48 50.28
CA LYS A 216 3.87 -0.56 51.77
C LYS A 216 2.98 -1.71 52.22
N LYS A 217 3.52 -2.61 53.04
CA LYS A 217 2.75 -3.62 53.76
C LYS A 217 2.11 -2.97 54.97
N LEU A 218 0.80 -3.05 55.12
CA LEU A 218 0.03 -2.55 56.25
C LEU A 218 -0.01 -3.59 57.37
N ALA A 219 -0.40 -3.19 58.58
CA ALA A 219 -0.48 -4.07 59.74
C ALA A 219 -1.51 -5.19 59.60
N ASP A 220 -2.50 -5.00 58.75
CA ASP A 220 -3.54 -5.98 58.40
C ASP A 220 -3.11 -7.02 57.33
N GLY A 221 -1.85 -6.91 56.86
CA GLY A 221 -1.31 -7.77 55.83
C GLY A 221 -1.60 -7.29 54.40
N SER A 222 -2.43 -6.29 54.22
CA SER A 222 -2.70 -5.72 52.88
C SER A 222 -1.56 -4.85 52.37
N TYR A 223 -1.52 -4.59 51.04
CA TYR A 223 -0.50 -3.76 50.43
C TYR A 223 -1.13 -2.46 49.92
N LYS A 224 -0.49 -1.32 50.28
CA LYS A 224 -0.83 -0.02 49.71
C LYS A 224 0.29 0.43 48.76
N THR A 225 -0.06 0.68 47.52
CA THR A 225 0.84 1.15 46.48
C THR A 225 0.60 2.66 46.28
N VAL A 226 1.66 3.45 46.27
CA VAL A 226 1.62 4.90 46.05
C VAL A 226 2.70 5.26 45.05
N GLU A 227 2.34 6.02 44.02
CA GLU A 227 3.29 6.56 43.05
C GLU A 227 4.23 7.60 43.71
N LYS A 228 5.49 7.59 43.32
CA LYS A 228 6.55 8.45 43.82
C LYS A 228 7.39 8.96 42.66
N ASP A 229 8.09 10.05 42.90
CA ASP A 229 9.03 10.62 41.94
C ASP A 229 10.19 9.67 41.64
N ASP A 230 10.78 9.79 40.47
CA ASP A 230 11.87 8.93 39.97
C ASP A 230 13.07 8.86 40.90
N GLN A 231 13.32 9.94 41.66
CA GLN A 231 14.42 10.01 42.61
C GLN A 231 14.12 9.33 43.96
N PHE A 232 12.92 8.80 44.16
CA PHE A 232 12.53 8.15 45.39
C PHE A 232 13.34 6.89 45.65
N ASN A 233 14.09 6.87 46.76
CA ASN A 233 14.72 5.67 47.31
C ASN A 233 14.24 5.48 48.74
N PRO A 234 13.59 4.37 49.08
CA PRO A 234 13.23 4.08 50.47
C PRO A 234 14.47 3.83 51.30
N PRO A 235 14.43 4.14 52.64
CA PRO A 235 15.52 3.82 53.55
C PRO A 235 15.84 2.33 53.54
N GLN A 236 17.12 1.99 53.49
CA GLN A 236 17.57 0.58 53.39
C GLN A 236 17.07 -0.30 54.54
N GLU A 237 17.06 0.23 55.76
CA GLU A 237 16.57 -0.46 56.97
C GLU A 237 15.11 -0.90 56.83
N MET A 238 14.24 -0.10 56.19
CA MET A 238 12.83 -0.42 55.99
C MET A 238 12.60 -1.37 54.82
N MET A 239 13.53 -1.45 53.86
CA MET A 239 13.51 -2.46 52.81
C MET A 239 13.91 -3.84 53.33
N GLU A 240 14.94 -3.90 54.16
CA GLU A 240 15.40 -5.16 54.78
C GLU A 240 14.34 -5.75 55.75
N GLU A 241 13.56 -4.90 56.42
CA GLU A 241 12.42 -5.32 57.24
C GLU A 241 11.17 -5.74 56.42
N GLY A 242 11.22 -5.66 55.09
CA GLY A 242 10.09 -6.01 54.18
C GLY A 242 8.84 -5.13 54.33
N LYS A 243 8.99 -3.96 54.99
CA LYS A 243 7.90 -2.99 55.20
C LYS A 243 7.62 -2.15 53.96
N PHE A 244 8.65 -1.89 53.17
CA PHE A 244 8.58 -1.11 51.95
C PHE A 244 9.29 -1.85 50.80
N GLU A 245 8.65 -1.80 49.63
CA GLU A 245 9.20 -2.29 48.39
C GLU A 245 9.17 -1.17 47.35
N LYS A 246 10.28 -0.99 46.62
CA LYS A 246 10.35 -0.09 45.47
C LYS A 246 10.10 -0.91 44.22
N ILE A 247 9.00 -0.63 43.54
CA ILE A 247 8.67 -1.24 42.26
C ILE A 247 8.88 -0.19 41.18
N THR A 248 9.80 -0.44 40.27
CA THR A 248 10.03 0.42 39.11
C THR A 248 9.44 -0.23 37.88
N LYS A 249 8.42 0.40 37.28
CA LYS A 249 7.81 -0.02 36.04
C LYS A 249 8.31 0.91 34.93
N ARG A 250 8.99 0.35 33.93
CA ARG A 250 9.41 1.09 32.74
C ARG A 250 8.36 0.94 31.67
N ILE A 251 7.96 2.07 31.08
CA ILE A 251 6.94 2.15 30.04
C ILE A 251 7.50 2.98 28.90
N ASP A 252 7.35 2.48 27.68
CA ASP A 252 7.68 3.23 26.48
C ASP A 252 6.67 4.38 26.28
N VAL A 253 7.17 5.56 26.02
CA VAL A 253 6.37 6.76 25.74
C VAL A 253 6.88 7.45 24.48
N TRP A 254 5.95 8.08 23.78
CA TRP A 254 6.28 8.93 22.64
C TRP A 254 6.17 10.39 23.05
N TYR A 255 7.15 11.20 22.67
CA TYR A 255 7.08 12.65 22.68
C TYR A 255 6.78 13.13 21.28
N GLU A 256 5.96 14.15 21.17
CA GLU A 256 5.69 14.82 19.91
C GLU A 256 6.21 16.25 19.93
N GLY A 257 6.66 16.71 18.79
CA GLY A 257 7.17 18.06 18.66
C GLY A 257 7.01 18.57 17.24
N VAL A 258 7.04 19.89 17.13
CA VAL A 258 7.00 20.61 15.87
C VAL A 258 8.18 21.58 15.84
N MET A 259 9.04 21.44 14.86
CA MET A 259 10.22 22.29 14.69
C MET A 259 10.17 22.99 13.34
N VAL A 260 10.56 24.24 13.31
CA VAL A 260 10.69 25.00 12.06
C VAL A 260 12.03 24.68 11.41
N MET A 261 11.98 24.13 10.20
CA MET A 261 13.18 23.78 9.46
C MET A 261 14.00 25.02 9.08
N GLY A 262 15.32 24.90 9.26
CA GLY A 262 16.28 26.00 8.98
C GLY A 262 16.43 27.00 10.13
N THR A 263 15.66 26.85 11.20
CA THR A 263 15.79 27.63 12.44
C THR A 263 15.97 26.71 13.64
N ASN A 264 16.29 27.26 14.80
CA ASN A 264 16.31 26.50 16.05
C ASN A 264 15.02 26.66 16.86
N ILE A 265 13.95 27.10 16.22
CA ILE A 265 12.67 27.36 16.87
C ILE A 265 11.88 26.05 16.91
N VAL A 266 11.55 25.64 18.15
CA VAL A 266 10.66 24.50 18.42
C VAL A 266 9.34 25.07 18.90
N LEU A 267 8.27 24.82 18.11
CA LEU A 267 6.93 25.34 18.39
C LEU A 267 6.19 24.53 19.45
N LYS A 268 6.41 23.21 19.45
CA LYS A 268 5.74 22.27 20.35
C LYS A 268 6.74 21.18 20.74
N TRP A 269 6.76 20.82 22.01
CA TRP A 269 7.50 19.67 22.53
C TRP A 269 6.82 19.19 23.81
N GLU A 270 6.05 18.13 23.68
CA GLU A 270 5.27 17.59 24.79
C GLU A 270 5.14 16.06 24.70
N LEU A 271 4.66 15.46 25.78
CA LEU A 271 4.31 14.05 25.79
C LEU A 271 3.11 13.83 24.85
N ALA A 272 3.23 12.88 23.93
CA ALA A 272 2.16 12.59 22.99
C ALA A 272 0.90 12.13 23.76
N GLU A 273 -0.19 12.85 23.59
CA GLU A 273 -1.47 12.57 24.27
C GLU A 273 -2.15 11.34 23.69
N ASN A 274 -1.93 11.06 22.40
CA ASN A 274 -2.64 10.07 21.61
C ASN A 274 -1.86 8.76 21.39
N MET A 275 -1.18 8.27 22.42
CA MET A 275 -0.42 7.02 22.31
C MET A 275 -1.37 5.81 22.27
N VAL A 276 -1.21 5.00 21.24
CA VAL A 276 -1.89 3.69 21.15
C VAL A 276 -1.07 2.64 21.85
N ARG A 277 -1.69 1.94 22.81
CA ARG A 277 -1.06 0.84 23.56
C ARG A 277 -1.88 -0.43 23.39
N PRO A 278 -1.29 -1.52 22.88
CA PRO A 278 -1.93 -2.82 22.93
C PRO A 278 -2.17 -3.22 24.39
N LYS A 279 -3.33 -3.75 24.67
CA LYS A 279 -3.70 -4.11 26.05
C LYS A 279 -2.95 -5.35 26.55
N SER A 280 -2.56 -6.21 25.60
CA SER A 280 -1.65 -7.34 25.83
C SER A 280 -0.27 -6.92 26.34
N SER A 281 0.16 -5.69 26.05
CA SER A 281 1.46 -5.16 26.47
C SER A 281 1.41 -3.67 26.83
N ASN A 282 1.02 -3.36 28.06
CA ASN A 282 1.00 -1.96 28.56
C ASN A 282 2.38 -1.27 28.58
N GLN A 283 3.47 -2.01 28.34
CA GLN A 283 4.81 -1.45 28.30
C GLN A 283 5.16 -0.87 26.93
N PHE A 284 4.56 -1.39 25.87
CA PHE A 284 4.83 -1.00 24.50
C PHE A 284 3.84 0.07 24.03
N ALA A 285 4.34 1.15 23.43
CA ALA A 285 3.51 2.15 22.76
C ALA A 285 3.74 2.08 21.26
N MET A 286 2.67 1.93 20.51
CA MET A 286 2.71 1.92 19.04
C MET A 286 2.94 3.34 18.52
N PRO A 287 3.73 3.51 17.45
CA PRO A 287 3.83 4.81 16.77
C PRO A 287 2.52 5.15 16.06
N ASN A 288 2.26 6.45 15.89
CA ASN A 288 1.13 6.90 15.07
C ASN A 288 1.33 6.67 13.57
N TYR A 289 2.54 6.31 13.17
CA TYR A 289 2.90 5.96 11.80
C TYR A 289 2.90 4.45 11.62
N VAL A 290 2.25 3.98 10.58
CA VAL A 290 2.26 2.58 10.15
C VAL A 290 2.94 2.51 8.81
N ALA A 291 4.05 1.79 8.75
CA ALA A 291 4.87 1.67 7.55
C ALA A 291 5.20 0.21 7.22
N SER A 292 5.40 -0.06 5.96
CA SER A 292 5.91 -1.34 5.49
C SER A 292 6.83 -1.13 4.28
N ALA A 293 7.99 -1.79 4.32
CA ALA A 293 8.93 -1.87 3.21
C ALA A 293 9.32 -3.35 2.99
N PRO A 294 8.52 -4.10 2.23
CA PRO A 294 8.65 -5.56 2.13
C PRO A 294 10.02 -6.07 1.68
N ARG A 295 10.75 -5.22 0.94
CA ARG A 295 12.13 -5.48 0.51
C ARG A 295 13.06 -4.39 1.05
N MET A 296 13.41 -4.55 2.31
CA MET A 296 14.42 -3.72 2.94
C MET A 296 15.66 -4.56 3.22
N TYR A 297 16.83 -4.06 2.83
CA TYR A 297 18.12 -4.69 3.08
C TYR A 297 19.09 -3.66 3.62
N LYS A 298 19.60 -3.85 4.83
CA LYS A 298 20.54 -2.93 5.49
C LYS A 298 20.05 -1.48 5.47
N GLY A 299 18.78 -1.27 5.78
CA GLY A 299 18.14 0.05 5.75
C GLY A 299 17.90 0.62 4.34
N GLY A 300 18.28 -0.08 3.28
CA GLY A 300 18.06 0.33 1.90
C GLY A 300 16.75 -0.21 1.34
N LEU A 301 15.93 0.67 0.76
CA LEU A 301 14.67 0.32 0.12
C LEU A 301 14.91 -0.22 -1.28
N GLU A 302 14.28 -1.32 -1.62
CA GLU A 302 14.32 -1.91 -2.96
C GLU A 302 12.90 -2.03 -3.53
N SER A 303 12.59 -1.20 -4.53
CA SER A 303 11.30 -1.23 -5.22
C SER A 303 11.35 -2.08 -6.49
N LEU A 304 10.16 -2.42 -7.00
CA LEU A 304 10.04 -3.08 -8.28
C LEU A 304 10.58 -2.20 -9.41
N VAL A 305 10.23 -0.92 -9.40
CA VAL A 305 10.68 0.06 -10.40
C VAL A 305 12.19 0.26 -10.36
N ARG A 306 12.80 0.35 -9.19
CA ARG A 306 14.26 0.50 -9.07
C ARG A 306 15.02 -0.62 -9.76
N ARG A 307 14.49 -1.84 -9.75
CA ARG A 307 15.07 -2.99 -10.44
C ARG A 307 14.92 -2.92 -11.96
N MET A 308 13.93 -2.17 -12.46
CA MET A 308 13.69 -1.98 -13.90
C MET A 308 14.56 -0.87 -14.51
N ILE A 309 14.93 0.15 -13.74
CA ILE A 309 15.63 1.36 -14.23
C ILE A 309 16.85 1.02 -15.09
N PRO A 310 17.79 0.13 -14.70
CA PRO A 310 18.97 -0.16 -15.52
C PRO A 310 18.62 -0.70 -16.91
N PHE A 311 17.56 -1.49 -17.01
CA PHE A 311 17.11 -2.04 -18.30
C PHE A 311 16.35 -1.01 -19.12
N ALA A 312 15.56 -0.13 -18.47
CA ALA A 312 14.89 0.98 -19.13
C ALA A 312 15.91 1.96 -19.74
N ASP A 313 17.00 2.24 -19.06
CA ASP A 313 18.09 3.07 -19.60
C ASP A 313 18.73 2.42 -20.85
N LEU A 314 18.95 1.10 -20.81
CA LEU A 314 19.46 0.36 -21.97
C LEU A 314 18.48 0.38 -23.15
N ILE A 315 17.18 0.30 -22.89
CA ILE A 315 16.13 0.43 -23.90
C ILE A 315 16.18 1.83 -24.54
N GLN A 316 16.24 2.89 -23.73
CA GLN A 316 16.34 4.27 -24.22
C GLN A 316 17.59 4.49 -25.06
N MET A 317 18.74 4.02 -24.58
CA MET A 317 20.00 4.10 -25.34
C MET A 317 19.92 3.34 -26.68
N THR A 318 19.29 2.18 -26.68
CA THR A 318 19.09 1.38 -27.90
C THR A 318 18.16 2.08 -28.86
N HIS A 319 17.07 2.67 -28.37
CA HIS A 319 16.13 3.46 -29.17
C HIS A 319 16.81 4.66 -29.83
N LEU A 320 17.62 5.41 -29.07
CA LEU A 320 18.39 6.52 -29.63
C LEU A 320 19.37 6.05 -30.72
N LYS A 321 20.01 4.88 -30.55
CA LYS A 321 20.87 4.29 -31.59
C LYS A 321 20.10 3.89 -32.83
N ILE A 322 18.89 3.36 -32.67
CA ILE A 322 17.99 3.05 -33.81
C ILE A 322 17.65 4.34 -34.55
N GLN A 323 17.27 5.41 -33.87
CA GLN A 323 17.02 6.72 -34.50
C GLN A 323 18.25 7.25 -35.25
N GLN A 324 19.44 7.12 -34.68
CA GLN A 324 20.68 7.52 -35.34
C GLN A 324 20.96 6.69 -36.60
N VAL A 325 20.70 5.39 -36.58
CA VAL A 325 20.84 4.54 -37.75
C VAL A 325 19.83 4.95 -38.80
N VAL A 326 18.56 5.12 -38.44
CA VAL A 326 17.50 5.55 -39.37
C VAL A 326 17.82 6.90 -40.01
N SER A 327 18.31 7.87 -39.23
CA SER A 327 18.68 9.20 -39.75
C SER A 327 19.87 9.18 -40.71
N ARG A 328 20.71 8.13 -40.64
CA ARG A 328 21.87 7.94 -41.51
C ARG A 328 21.61 6.99 -42.69
N VAL A 329 20.44 6.37 -42.73
CA VAL A 329 20.04 5.54 -43.88
C VAL A 329 19.83 6.48 -45.06
N VAL A 330 20.79 6.47 -45.95
CA VAL A 330 20.69 7.13 -47.25
C VAL A 330 20.02 6.14 -48.19
N PRO A 331 19.06 6.54 -49.04
CA PRO A 331 18.57 5.69 -50.12
C PRO A 331 19.73 5.11 -50.93
N ASP A 332 19.54 3.88 -51.43
CA ASP A 332 20.55 3.26 -52.26
C ASP A 332 20.95 4.23 -53.35
N GLY A 333 22.23 4.57 -53.34
CA GLY A 333 22.81 5.46 -54.34
C GLY A 333 23.37 4.71 -55.53
N VAL A 334 23.51 5.38 -56.62
CA VAL A 334 24.17 4.85 -57.81
C VAL A 334 25.46 5.66 -58.06
N PHE A 335 26.53 4.96 -58.31
CA PHE A 335 27.75 5.60 -58.83
C PHE A 335 27.65 5.60 -60.36
N ILE A 336 27.74 6.80 -60.96
CA ILE A 336 27.66 7.01 -62.39
C ILE A 336 29.06 7.46 -62.85
N ASP A 337 29.63 6.70 -63.76
CA ASP A 337 30.84 7.10 -64.44
C ASP A 337 30.45 8.05 -65.58
N ALA A 338 30.73 9.33 -65.39
CA ALA A 338 30.38 10.37 -66.37
C ALA A 338 31.08 10.18 -67.72
N ASP A 339 32.31 9.68 -67.70
CA ASP A 339 33.06 9.46 -68.92
C ASP A 339 32.52 8.30 -69.76
N GLY A 340 32.01 7.26 -69.13
CA GLY A 340 31.36 6.10 -69.81
C GLY A 340 30.01 6.43 -70.42
N LEU A 341 29.38 7.53 -70.04
CA LEU A 341 28.08 7.97 -70.56
C LEU A 341 28.19 9.08 -71.60
N ASN A 342 29.24 9.87 -71.56
CA ASN A 342 29.35 11.10 -72.34
C ASN A 342 29.49 10.91 -73.87
N GLU A 343 29.75 9.69 -74.34
CA GLU A 343 29.85 9.33 -75.75
C GLU A 343 28.65 8.55 -76.31
N VAL A 344 27.57 8.33 -75.49
CA VAL A 344 26.41 7.58 -75.90
C VAL A 344 25.35 8.53 -76.49
N ASP A 345 25.07 8.40 -77.78
CA ASP A 345 23.94 9.06 -78.42
C ASP A 345 22.75 8.06 -78.54
N LEU A 346 21.65 8.40 -77.90
CA LEU A 346 20.40 7.62 -77.97
C LEU A 346 19.59 7.90 -79.22
N GLY A 347 20.18 8.49 -80.26
CA GLY A 347 19.53 8.85 -81.51
C GLY A 347 18.85 10.21 -81.52
N THR A 348 19.11 11.00 -80.49
CA THR A 348 18.57 12.37 -80.37
C THR A 348 19.51 13.44 -80.87
N GLY A 349 20.74 13.06 -81.31
CA GLY A 349 21.76 13.97 -81.77
C GLY A 349 22.47 14.80 -80.70
N ASN A 350 22.15 14.54 -79.44
CA ASN A 350 22.79 15.19 -78.30
C ASN A 350 23.52 14.15 -77.43
N ALA A 351 24.65 14.55 -76.85
CA ALA A 351 25.41 13.74 -75.90
C ALA A 351 24.50 13.38 -74.71
N TYR A 352 24.64 12.16 -74.25
CA TYR A 352 23.84 11.60 -73.17
C TYR A 352 24.27 12.23 -71.82
N ASN A 353 23.36 12.99 -71.25
CA ASN A 353 23.68 13.70 -69.99
C ASN A 353 23.55 12.73 -68.80
N PRO A 354 24.47 12.74 -67.85
CA PRO A 354 24.37 11.95 -66.63
C PRO A 354 23.04 12.08 -65.88
N GLU A 355 22.38 13.25 -65.96
CA GLU A 355 21.05 13.48 -65.39
C GLU A 355 19.95 12.71 -66.08
N ASP A 356 20.03 12.58 -67.40
CA ASP A 356 19.07 11.79 -68.20
C ASP A 356 19.26 10.28 -67.96
N ALA A 357 20.51 9.84 -67.73
CA ALA A 357 20.80 8.47 -67.34
C ALA A 357 20.22 8.12 -65.96
N LEU A 358 20.31 9.02 -65.02
CA LEU A 358 19.66 8.89 -63.71
C LEU A 358 18.15 8.82 -63.81
N ARG A 359 17.55 9.68 -64.62
CA ARG A 359 16.09 9.64 -64.87
C ARG A 359 15.64 8.31 -65.48
N LEU A 360 16.40 7.85 -66.47
CA LEU A 360 16.09 6.57 -67.13
C LEU A 360 16.25 5.40 -66.18
N TYR A 361 17.28 5.42 -65.33
CA TYR A 361 17.50 4.41 -64.31
C TYR A 361 16.33 4.35 -63.30
N PHE A 362 15.90 5.49 -62.79
CA PHE A 362 14.80 5.55 -61.83
C PHE A 362 13.44 5.21 -62.48
N GLN A 363 13.27 5.45 -63.78
CA GLN A 363 12.01 5.15 -64.49
C GLN A 363 11.92 3.69 -64.99
N THR A 364 13.02 3.14 -65.50
CA THR A 364 13.01 1.86 -66.19
C THR A 364 13.88 0.78 -65.53
N GLY A 365 14.71 1.17 -64.52
CA GLY A 365 15.68 0.27 -63.90
C GLY A 365 16.88 -0.06 -64.79
N SER A 366 17.00 0.53 -65.96
CA SER A 366 18.02 0.23 -66.93
C SER A 366 18.75 1.49 -67.40
N VAL A 367 20.04 1.35 -67.75
CA VAL A 367 20.85 2.40 -68.34
C VAL A 367 21.60 1.83 -69.54
N VAL A 368 21.61 2.58 -70.61
CA VAL A 368 22.36 2.24 -71.80
C VAL A 368 23.74 2.87 -71.75
N GLY A 369 24.78 2.06 -71.81
CA GLY A 369 26.18 2.49 -71.78
C GLY A 369 26.95 1.90 -72.97
N ARG A 370 28.08 2.48 -73.34
CA ARG A 370 28.94 2.04 -74.42
C ARG A 370 30.01 1.06 -73.94
N SER A 371 30.10 -0.09 -74.63
CA SER A 371 31.06 -1.14 -74.30
C SER A 371 32.48 -0.92 -74.93
N TYR A 372 32.60 -0.03 -75.94
CA TYR A 372 33.84 0.26 -76.63
C TYR A 372 34.09 1.75 -76.65
N THR A 373 35.36 2.16 -76.49
CA THR A 373 35.80 3.55 -76.66
C THR A 373 35.75 3.92 -78.14
N GLN A 374 35.81 5.25 -78.44
CA GLN A 374 35.84 5.72 -79.86
C GLN A 374 37.03 5.17 -80.64
N ASP A 375 38.11 4.86 -79.97
CA ASP A 375 39.35 4.29 -80.57
C ASP A 375 39.24 2.77 -80.83
N GLY A 376 38.05 2.14 -80.52
CA GLY A 376 37.81 0.72 -80.80
C GLY A 376 38.33 -0.23 -79.70
N GLU A 377 38.87 0.28 -78.62
CA GLU A 377 39.28 -0.55 -77.49
C GLU A 377 38.10 -0.91 -76.62
N PHE A 378 38.09 -2.16 -76.19
CA PHE A 378 37.06 -2.64 -75.26
C PHE A 378 37.18 -1.94 -73.89
N ASN A 379 36.17 -1.24 -73.46
CA ASN A 379 36.12 -0.59 -72.15
C ASN A 379 36.13 -1.65 -71.07
N ASN A 380 37.31 -2.11 -70.69
CA ASN A 380 37.57 -3.27 -69.88
C ASN A 380 37.17 -3.08 -68.41
N ALA A 381 36.65 -1.94 -68.10
CA ALA A 381 36.73 -1.63 -66.73
C ALA A 381 35.42 -1.43 -66.02
N ARG A 382 34.37 -1.04 -66.66
CA ARG A 382 33.34 -0.55 -65.76
C ARG A 382 31.96 -0.53 -66.35
N VAL A 383 31.09 -1.19 -65.67
CA VAL A 383 29.65 -0.95 -65.77
C VAL A 383 29.47 0.55 -65.51
N PRO A 384 28.92 1.35 -66.45
CA PRO A 384 28.78 2.81 -66.31
C PRO A 384 27.97 3.23 -65.11
N ILE A 385 27.19 2.35 -64.55
CA ILE A 385 26.44 2.55 -63.32
C ILE A 385 26.71 1.36 -62.40
N THR A 386 27.26 1.64 -61.26
CA THR A 386 27.43 0.67 -60.17
C THR A 386 26.50 1.05 -59.07
N GLN A 387 25.62 0.13 -58.69
CA GLN A 387 24.79 0.33 -57.53
C GLN A 387 25.70 0.34 -56.32
N LEU A 388 25.79 1.49 -55.69
CA LEU A 388 26.39 1.59 -54.38
C LEU A 388 25.42 0.90 -53.45
N THR A 389 25.65 -0.40 -53.19
CA THR A 389 25.03 -1.00 -52.01
C THR A 389 25.40 -0.16 -50.83
N SER A 390 24.50 0.72 -50.43
CA SER A 390 24.64 1.45 -49.18
C SER A 390 24.94 0.38 -48.14
N ASN A 391 25.89 0.66 -47.26
CA ASN A 391 26.12 -0.20 -46.10
C ASN A 391 24.81 -0.16 -45.31
N SER A 392 23.85 -0.95 -45.79
CA SER A 392 22.49 -0.86 -45.38
C SER A 392 22.49 -1.03 -43.88
N GLY A 393 22.05 -0.04 -43.14
CA GLY A 393 21.89 -0.11 -41.70
C GLY A 393 20.94 -1.24 -41.26
N ALA A 394 20.40 -2.02 -42.22
CA ALA A 394 19.44 -3.09 -42.02
C ALA A 394 19.93 -4.15 -41.03
N SER A 395 21.15 -4.66 -41.18
CA SER A 395 21.70 -5.66 -40.24
C SER A 395 21.98 -5.06 -38.86
N LYS A 396 22.43 -3.81 -38.81
CA LYS A 396 22.62 -3.07 -37.55
C LYS A 396 21.27 -2.77 -36.91
N MET A 397 20.25 -2.42 -37.69
CA MET A 397 18.90 -2.17 -37.21
C MET A 397 18.25 -3.43 -36.67
N GLN A 398 18.38 -4.58 -37.38
CA GLN A 398 17.90 -5.86 -36.86
C GLN A 398 18.55 -6.24 -35.54
N MET A 399 19.87 -6.06 -35.41
CA MET A 399 20.57 -6.32 -34.15
C MET A 399 20.09 -5.40 -33.04
N LEU A 400 19.88 -4.11 -33.31
CA LEU A 400 19.37 -3.16 -32.32
C LEU A 400 17.92 -3.46 -31.91
N ILE A 401 17.06 -3.89 -32.84
CA ILE A 401 15.69 -4.33 -32.54
C ILE A 401 15.73 -5.60 -31.70
N ALA A 402 16.60 -6.56 -32.02
CA ALA A 402 16.78 -7.76 -31.21
C ALA A 402 17.23 -7.43 -29.78
N ASN A 403 18.19 -6.50 -29.61
CA ASN A 403 18.61 -6.02 -28.30
C ASN A 403 17.49 -5.29 -27.55
N TYR A 404 16.70 -4.47 -28.25
CA TYR A 404 15.55 -3.79 -27.66
C TYR A 404 14.55 -4.79 -27.08
N ASN A 405 14.18 -5.79 -27.85
CA ASN A 405 13.28 -6.86 -27.41
C ASN A 405 13.89 -7.68 -26.27
N HIS A 406 15.19 -7.99 -26.34
CA HIS A 406 15.89 -8.66 -25.25
C HIS A 406 15.82 -7.90 -23.94
N TYR A 407 15.99 -6.56 -23.95
CA TYR A 407 15.89 -5.75 -22.74
C TYR A 407 14.45 -5.67 -22.21
N LEU A 408 13.42 -5.66 -23.09
CA LEU A 408 12.03 -5.79 -22.67
C LEU A 408 11.77 -7.12 -21.96
N ASP A 409 12.29 -8.23 -22.53
CA ASP A 409 12.18 -9.54 -21.91
C ASP A 409 12.91 -9.61 -20.56
N MET A 410 14.07 -8.95 -20.44
CA MET A 410 14.78 -8.85 -19.18
C MET A 410 13.99 -8.10 -18.11
N ILE A 411 13.27 -7.03 -18.47
CA ILE A 411 12.36 -6.34 -17.55
C ILE A 411 11.27 -7.30 -17.05
N ARG A 412 10.65 -8.06 -17.95
CA ARG A 412 9.64 -9.06 -17.58
C ARG A 412 10.21 -10.13 -16.64
N GLN A 413 11.40 -10.64 -16.93
CA GLN A 413 12.06 -11.65 -16.08
C GLN A 413 12.43 -11.12 -14.70
N VAL A 414 12.95 -9.89 -14.61
CA VAL A 414 13.37 -9.27 -13.33
C VAL A 414 12.18 -8.88 -12.47
N THR A 415 11.08 -8.45 -13.07
CA THR A 415 9.85 -8.10 -12.35
C THR A 415 8.99 -9.32 -12.03
N GLY A 416 9.15 -10.41 -12.79
CA GLY A 416 8.27 -11.56 -12.74
C GLY A 416 6.90 -11.30 -13.37
N LEU A 417 6.72 -10.15 -14.05
CA LEU A 417 5.51 -9.85 -14.81
C LEU A 417 5.60 -10.52 -16.17
N ASN A 418 4.59 -11.29 -16.52
CA ASN A 418 4.49 -11.97 -17.79
C ASN A 418 3.35 -11.41 -18.66
N GLU A 419 3.27 -11.86 -19.90
CA GLU A 419 2.26 -11.40 -20.88
C GLU A 419 0.82 -11.57 -20.41
N ALA A 420 0.55 -12.57 -19.55
CA ALA A 420 -0.78 -12.78 -18.99
C ALA A 420 -1.23 -11.65 -18.04
N ARG A 421 -0.29 -10.84 -17.52
CA ARG A 421 -0.58 -9.74 -16.58
C ARG A 421 -0.32 -8.35 -17.13
N ASP A 422 0.48 -8.20 -18.18
CA ASP A 422 0.80 -6.87 -18.75
C ASP A 422 -0.27 -6.36 -19.74
N GLY A 423 -1.35 -7.12 -19.92
CA GLY A 423 -2.46 -6.77 -20.82
C GLY A 423 -2.15 -7.05 -22.30
N SER A 424 -1.02 -7.69 -22.61
CA SER A 424 -0.74 -8.15 -23.95
C SER A 424 -1.60 -9.37 -24.30
N THR A 425 -1.92 -9.52 -25.60
CA THR A 425 -2.68 -10.69 -26.08
C THR A 425 -1.79 -11.93 -25.98
N PRO A 426 -2.16 -12.95 -25.21
CA PRO A 426 -1.38 -14.18 -25.13
C PRO A 426 -1.27 -14.87 -26.50
N ASP A 427 -0.19 -15.63 -26.72
CA ASP A 427 -0.04 -16.43 -27.93
C ASP A 427 -1.26 -17.36 -28.09
N PRO A 428 -1.99 -17.26 -29.22
CA PRO A 428 -3.17 -18.09 -29.46
C PRO A 428 -2.88 -19.59 -29.43
N ASN A 429 -1.62 -19.99 -29.60
CA ASN A 429 -1.20 -21.40 -29.57
C ASN A 429 -0.84 -21.91 -28.17
N SER A 430 -0.81 -21.04 -27.15
CA SER A 430 -0.49 -21.46 -25.79
C SER A 430 -1.68 -22.15 -25.11
N LEU A 431 -1.40 -23.27 -24.44
CA LEU A 431 -2.41 -24.02 -23.70
C LEU A 431 -2.93 -23.18 -22.51
N VAL A 432 -4.24 -23.16 -22.29
CA VAL A 432 -4.90 -22.44 -21.18
C VAL A 432 -4.27 -22.79 -19.83
N GLY A 433 -3.90 -24.05 -19.60
CA GLY A 433 -3.22 -24.48 -18.38
C GLY A 433 -1.85 -23.84 -18.17
N VAL A 434 -1.09 -23.62 -19.27
CA VAL A 434 0.21 -22.93 -19.20
C VAL A 434 0.03 -21.43 -18.87
N GLN A 435 -0.99 -20.80 -19.45
CA GLN A 435 -1.32 -19.40 -19.15
C GLN A 435 -1.75 -19.21 -17.69
N LYS A 436 -2.58 -20.12 -17.16
CA LYS A 436 -2.96 -20.09 -15.72
C LYS A 436 -1.75 -20.28 -14.82
N LEU A 437 -0.87 -21.24 -15.11
CA LEU A 437 0.38 -21.44 -14.36
C LEU A 437 1.29 -20.20 -14.43
N ALA A 438 1.40 -19.57 -15.58
CA ALA A 438 2.18 -18.36 -15.77
C ALA A 438 1.61 -17.19 -14.96
N ALA A 439 0.28 -17.02 -14.90
CA ALA A 439 -0.39 -16.03 -14.08
C ALA A 439 -0.14 -16.28 -12.58
N LEU A 440 -0.27 -17.52 -12.11
CA LEU A 440 -0.02 -17.90 -10.72
C LEU A 440 1.44 -17.64 -10.31
N ASN A 441 2.40 -17.98 -11.16
CA ASN A 441 3.81 -17.73 -10.90
C ASN A 441 4.11 -16.22 -10.84
N SER A 442 3.48 -15.42 -11.70
CA SER A 442 3.60 -13.97 -11.68
C SER A 442 2.99 -13.35 -10.41
N ASN A 443 1.88 -13.90 -9.91
CA ASN A 443 1.30 -13.49 -8.63
C ASN A 443 2.27 -13.74 -7.47
N THR A 444 2.99 -14.86 -7.50
CA THR A 444 4.00 -15.19 -6.48
C THR A 444 5.15 -14.18 -6.47
N ALA A 445 5.60 -13.70 -7.63
CA ALA A 445 6.68 -12.72 -7.74
C ALA A 445 6.33 -11.36 -7.08
N THR A 446 5.07 -10.95 -7.12
CA THR A 446 4.57 -9.68 -6.55
C THR A 446 3.91 -9.84 -5.17
N ARG A 447 3.86 -11.05 -4.62
CA ARG A 447 3.19 -11.37 -3.35
C ARG A 447 3.66 -10.51 -2.18
N HIS A 448 4.95 -10.19 -2.12
CA HIS A 448 5.52 -9.35 -1.06
C HIS A 448 4.92 -7.94 -1.02
N ILE A 449 4.54 -7.35 -2.17
CA ILE A 449 3.89 -6.02 -2.24
C ILE A 449 2.50 -6.12 -1.63
N ILE A 450 1.72 -7.14 -2.02
CA ILE A 450 0.38 -7.40 -1.47
C ILE A 450 0.46 -7.63 0.04
N GLN A 451 1.43 -8.42 0.50
CA GLN A 451 1.65 -8.66 1.93
C GLN A 451 1.98 -7.37 2.69
N GLY A 452 2.77 -6.46 2.10
CA GLY A 452 3.06 -5.15 2.67
C GLY A 452 1.80 -4.29 2.82
N SER A 453 0.96 -4.23 1.78
CA SER A 453 -0.32 -3.53 1.81
C SER A 453 -1.29 -4.11 2.85
N LEU A 454 -1.40 -5.42 2.90
CA LEU A 454 -2.24 -6.12 3.89
C LEU A 454 -1.74 -5.90 5.32
N TYR A 455 -0.43 -5.89 5.53
CA TYR A 455 0.15 -5.58 6.84
C TYR A 455 -0.24 -4.18 7.32
N ILE A 456 -0.10 -3.16 6.45
CA ILE A 456 -0.49 -1.79 6.78
C ILE A 456 -1.99 -1.73 7.10
N THR A 457 -2.83 -2.34 6.26
CA THR A 457 -4.28 -2.36 6.47
C THR A 457 -4.66 -3.04 7.80
N ARG A 458 -4.02 -4.19 8.12
CA ARG A 458 -4.27 -4.91 9.37
C ARG A 458 -3.85 -4.09 10.58
N THR A 459 -2.65 -3.53 10.55
CA THR A 459 -2.13 -2.74 11.69
C THR A 459 -2.96 -1.48 11.93
N ILE A 460 -3.44 -0.82 10.83
CA ILE A 460 -4.38 0.29 10.98
C ILE A 460 -5.67 -0.18 11.63
N ALA A 461 -6.25 -1.29 11.18
CA ALA A 461 -7.47 -1.82 11.78
C ALA A 461 -7.28 -2.19 13.27
N GLU A 462 -6.12 -2.74 13.65
CA GLU A 462 -5.74 -2.97 15.05
C GLU A 462 -5.69 -1.64 15.84
N CYS A 463 -5.08 -0.61 15.28
CA CYS A 463 -5.05 0.72 15.91
C CYS A 463 -6.44 1.34 16.02
N LEU A 464 -7.28 1.23 14.99
CA LEU A 464 -8.66 1.71 15.02
C LEU A 464 -9.51 0.97 16.06
N SER A 465 -9.32 -0.33 16.21
CA SER A 465 -9.98 -1.13 17.25
C SER A 465 -9.70 -0.58 18.65
N ILE A 466 -8.44 -0.24 18.94
CA ILE A 466 -8.07 0.35 20.23
C ILE A 466 -8.66 1.76 20.36
N ARG A 467 -8.62 2.58 19.30
CA ARG A 467 -9.17 3.94 19.30
C ARG A 467 -10.69 3.99 19.37
N THR A 468 -11.40 2.92 19.05
CA THR A 468 -12.84 2.83 19.28
C THR A 468 -13.16 3.01 20.77
N SER A 469 -12.34 2.45 21.67
CA SER A 469 -12.50 2.68 23.11
C SER A 469 -12.23 4.14 23.51
N ASP A 470 -11.29 4.83 22.85
CA ASP A 470 -11.01 6.24 23.09
C ASP A 470 -12.20 7.13 22.65
N ILE A 471 -12.83 6.80 21.51
CA ILE A 471 -14.05 7.49 21.06
C ILE A 471 -15.16 7.35 22.08
N LEU A 472 -15.38 6.14 22.58
CA LEU A 472 -16.45 5.89 23.57
C LEU A 472 -16.23 6.63 24.88
N GLU A 473 -14.99 6.83 25.29
CA GLU A 473 -14.64 7.45 26.57
C GLU A 473 -14.46 8.97 26.49
N TYR A 474 -13.79 9.48 25.44
CA TYR A 474 -13.30 10.87 25.38
C TYR A 474 -13.91 11.72 24.26
N ALA A 475 -14.63 11.14 23.29
CA ALA A 475 -15.11 11.94 22.16
C ALA A 475 -16.36 12.75 22.49
N ASP A 476 -16.38 14.01 22.06
CA ASP A 476 -17.55 14.89 22.19
C ASP A 476 -18.67 14.56 21.17
N PHE A 477 -18.36 13.77 20.13
CA PHE A 477 -19.26 13.41 19.01
C PHE A 477 -19.82 11.99 19.10
N LYS A 478 -19.94 11.41 20.31
CA LYS A 478 -20.51 10.05 20.51
C LYS A 478 -21.85 9.84 19.81
N ASP A 479 -22.70 10.87 19.81
CA ASP A 479 -24.03 10.78 19.19
C ASP A 479 -23.96 10.62 17.66
N GLU A 480 -23.00 11.27 17.00
CA GLU A 480 -22.78 11.13 15.55
C GLU A 480 -22.24 9.74 15.23
N PHE A 481 -21.27 9.27 15.99
CA PHE A 481 -20.74 7.92 15.87
C PHE A 481 -21.82 6.85 16.13
N ALA A 482 -22.71 7.10 17.14
CA ALA A 482 -23.85 6.25 17.42
C ALA A 482 -24.84 6.15 16.26
N MET A 483 -25.04 7.23 15.51
CA MET A 483 -25.92 7.22 14.34
C MET A 483 -25.33 6.38 13.20
N GLN A 484 -24.03 6.34 13.09
CA GLN A 484 -23.33 5.64 12.01
C GLN A 484 -23.20 4.14 12.24
N ILE A 485 -22.81 3.73 13.47
CA ILE A 485 -22.69 2.31 13.84
C ILE A 485 -24.04 1.67 14.20
N GLY A 486 -25.01 2.48 14.51
CA GLY A 486 -26.29 2.05 15.04
C GLY A 486 -26.32 1.97 16.58
N LYS A 487 -27.42 2.41 17.16
CA LYS A 487 -27.60 2.47 18.62
C LYS A 487 -27.42 1.14 19.35
N TYR A 488 -27.75 0.03 18.67
CA TYR A 488 -27.60 -1.31 19.23
C TYR A 488 -26.11 -1.69 19.39
N ASN A 489 -25.33 -1.49 18.34
CA ASN A 489 -23.87 -1.78 18.37
C ASN A 489 -23.14 -0.88 19.36
N LEU A 490 -23.52 0.41 19.43
CA LEU A 490 -22.96 1.33 20.43
C LEU A 490 -23.25 0.82 21.84
N LYS A 491 -24.49 0.43 22.12
CA LYS A 491 -24.87 -0.07 23.44
C LYS A 491 -24.08 -1.31 23.83
N ILE A 492 -23.85 -2.24 22.91
CA ILE A 492 -23.03 -3.43 23.15
C ILE A 492 -21.58 -3.04 23.51
N LEU A 493 -21.01 -2.07 22.80
CA LEU A 493 -19.67 -1.60 23.09
C LEU A 493 -19.58 -0.83 24.42
N GLU A 494 -20.62 -0.06 24.80
CA GLU A 494 -20.69 0.66 26.08
C GLU A 494 -20.99 -0.25 27.27
N ASP A 495 -21.79 -1.31 27.10
CA ASP A 495 -22.13 -2.27 28.17
C ASP A 495 -20.88 -3.02 28.67
N ILE A 496 -19.82 -3.06 27.89
CA ILE A 496 -18.53 -3.60 28.31
C ILE A 496 -17.73 -2.50 29.01
N LYS A 497 -17.95 -2.37 30.32
CA LYS A 497 -17.30 -1.36 31.18
C LYS A 497 -15.78 -1.33 31.09
N ASP A 498 -15.15 -2.42 30.67
CA ASP A 498 -13.72 -2.60 30.61
C ASP A 498 -13.22 -2.92 29.18
N LEU A 499 -13.92 -2.40 28.15
CA LEU A 499 -13.54 -2.60 26.72
C LEU A 499 -12.07 -2.25 26.48
N TYR A 500 -11.54 -1.26 27.20
CA TYR A 500 -10.14 -0.87 27.14
C TYR A 500 -9.16 -1.93 27.68
N LEU A 501 -9.62 -2.99 28.31
CA LEU A 501 -8.79 -4.10 28.79
C LEU A 501 -8.64 -5.24 27.78
N TYR A 502 -9.39 -5.22 26.69
CA TYR A 502 -9.42 -6.33 25.73
C TYR A 502 -8.80 -5.91 24.40
N ASP A 503 -7.94 -6.76 23.86
CA ASP A 503 -7.43 -6.64 22.50
C ASP A 503 -8.26 -7.55 21.57
N PHE A 504 -8.65 -7.01 20.42
CA PHE A 504 -9.29 -7.80 19.37
C PHE A 504 -8.25 -8.33 18.41
N GLY A 505 -8.35 -9.61 18.07
CA GLY A 505 -7.60 -10.18 16.97
C GLY A 505 -8.16 -9.70 15.65
N ILE A 506 -7.39 -8.94 14.88
CA ILE A 506 -7.83 -8.40 13.59
C ILE A 506 -7.28 -9.26 12.45
N PHE A 507 -8.19 -9.71 11.59
CA PHE A 507 -7.88 -10.46 10.39
C PHE A 507 -8.46 -9.76 9.18
N ILE A 508 -7.78 -9.91 8.04
CA ILE A 508 -8.25 -9.38 6.76
C ILE A 508 -8.63 -10.56 5.88
N GLU A 509 -9.90 -10.61 5.55
CA GLU A 509 -10.44 -11.54 4.58
C GLU A 509 -10.40 -10.90 3.21
N MET A 510 -9.73 -11.54 2.25
CA MET A 510 -9.72 -11.08 0.87
C MET A 510 -10.94 -11.62 0.12
N ALA A 511 -11.49 -10.81 -0.78
CA ALA A 511 -12.56 -11.28 -1.65
C ALA A 511 -12.06 -12.48 -2.46
N PRO A 512 -12.85 -13.56 -2.56
CA PRO A 512 -12.47 -14.73 -3.35
C PRO A 512 -12.32 -14.37 -4.83
N ASP A 513 -11.37 -15.03 -5.50
CA ASP A 513 -11.17 -14.89 -6.95
C ASP A 513 -12.42 -15.34 -7.72
N GLU A 514 -12.61 -14.84 -8.95
CA GLU A 514 -13.78 -15.19 -9.79
C GLU A 514 -13.91 -16.70 -10.03
N GLU A 515 -12.79 -17.44 -10.11
CA GLU A 515 -12.82 -18.91 -10.21
C GLU A 515 -13.31 -19.57 -8.91
N GLN A 516 -12.91 -19.03 -7.76
CA GLN A 516 -13.38 -19.50 -6.45
C GLN A 516 -14.86 -19.19 -6.27
N LYS A 517 -15.33 -18.01 -6.70
CA LYS A 517 -16.75 -17.67 -6.72
C LYS A 517 -17.55 -18.61 -7.61
N ALA A 518 -17.07 -18.87 -8.83
CA ALA A 518 -17.72 -19.77 -9.75
C ALA A 518 -17.77 -21.22 -9.21
N MET A 519 -16.69 -21.69 -8.56
CA MET A 519 -16.68 -23.00 -7.90
C MET A 519 -17.66 -23.03 -6.70
N LEU A 520 -17.68 -21.95 -5.92
CA LEU A 520 -18.59 -21.82 -4.78
C LEU A 520 -20.05 -21.82 -5.28
N GLU A 521 -20.37 -21.00 -6.28
CA GLU A 521 -21.70 -20.97 -6.90
C GLU A 521 -22.11 -22.36 -7.44
N GLN A 522 -21.20 -23.07 -8.08
CA GLN A 522 -21.46 -24.41 -8.59
C GLN A 522 -21.67 -25.42 -7.46
N ASN A 523 -20.91 -25.33 -6.38
CA ASN A 523 -21.09 -26.18 -5.21
C ASN A 523 -22.40 -25.87 -4.49
N ILE A 524 -22.76 -24.60 -4.33
CA ILE A 524 -24.04 -24.17 -3.75
C ILE A 524 -25.21 -24.66 -4.60
N GLN A 525 -25.14 -24.55 -5.93
CA GLN A 525 -26.17 -25.07 -6.83
C GLN A 525 -26.31 -26.59 -6.72
N MET A 526 -25.20 -27.33 -6.57
CA MET A 526 -25.23 -28.76 -6.36
C MET A 526 -25.85 -29.13 -4.99
N ALA A 527 -25.48 -28.41 -3.94
CA ALA A 527 -26.00 -28.62 -2.59
C ALA A 527 -27.52 -28.28 -2.51
N LEU A 528 -27.97 -27.20 -3.16
CA LEU A 528 -29.38 -26.86 -3.33
C LEU A 528 -30.16 -27.96 -4.11
N ALA A 529 -29.56 -28.51 -5.17
CA ALA A 529 -30.19 -29.58 -5.94
C ALA A 529 -30.31 -30.90 -5.16
N GLN A 530 -29.40 -31.15 -4.22
CA GLN A 530 -29.40 -32.29 -3.31
C GLN A 530 -30.26 -32.07 -2.06
N LYS A 531 -30.75 -30.82 -1.86
CA LYS A 531 -31.49 -30.37 -0.65
C LYS A 531 -30.65 -30.44 0.64
N ASP A 532 -29.36 -30.37 0.53
CA ASP A 532 -28.45 -30.36 1.68
C ASP A 532 -28.32 -28.96 2.31
N ILE A 533 -28.75 -27.91 1.61
CA ILE A 533 -28.72 -26.51 2.08
C ILE A 533 -30.05 -25.84 1.72
N SER A 534 -30.59 -25.01 2.63
CA SER A 534 -31.77 -24.19 2.37
C SER A 534 -31.50 -23.06 1.39
N LEU A 535 -32.53 -22.51 0.76
CA LEU A 535 -32.39 -21.39 -0.17
C LEU A 535 -31.89 -20.14 0.54
N GLU A 536 -32.21 -19.96 1.81
CA GLU A 536 -31.77 -18.84 2.66
C GLU A 536 -30.30 -18.95 2.99
N ASP A 537 -29.80 -20.12 3.36
CA ASP A 537 -28.38 -20.37 3.59
C ASP A 537 -27.53 -20.18 2.32
N ALA A 538 -28.09 -20.52 1.16
CA ALA A 538 -27.43 -20.31 -0.13
C ALA A 538 -27.32 -18.84 -0.54
N ILE A 539 -28.17 -17.96 0.00
CA ILE A 539 -28.11 -16.50 -0.21
C ILE A 539 -27.09 -15.85 0.74
N ASP A 540 -26.93 -16.39 1.93
CA ASP A 540 -26.03 -15.87 2.96
C ASP A 540 -24.55 -16.25 2.72
N ILE A 541 -24.28 -17.33 1.99
CA ILE A 541 -22.94 -17.75 1.55
C ILE A 541 -22.48 -16.98 0.30
#